data_2276cbbbc6029ea03b79d949c85604b1
#
_entry.id   2276cbbbc6029ea03b79d949c85604b1
#
_cell.length_a   1.000
_cell.length_b   1.000
_cell.length_c   1.000
_cell.angle_alpha   90.00
_cell.angle_beta   90.00
_cell.angle_gamma   90.00
#
_symmetry.space_group_name_H-M   'P 1'
#
loop_
_entity.id
_entity.type
_entity.pdbx_description
1 polymer ?
#
loop_
_entity_poly.entity_id
_entity_poly.type
_entity_poly.pdbx_seq_one_letter_code
_entity_poly.pdbx_strand_id
1 'polypeptide(L)'
;GSFHDALDIYVGYGSSIYAANNGVVYKTGSGCTPGYIGCNGRQGNYVIINHNAGGYYTVYMHMKEFYVSEGQTVARGQRIGAMGNTGEVYPVPSASNPYGGTHLHFEARIGGAYGTSINPLGLF
;
A
#
# COMPACT_ATOMS: atom_id res chain seq x y z
N GLY A 1 -6.93 -4.26 -22.10
CA GLY A 1 -7.09 -3.67 -20.85
C GLY A 1 -5.79 -3.31 -20.20
N SER A 2 -5.87 -2.44 -19.26
CA SER A 2 -4.69 -2.11 -18.49
C SER A 2 -4.28 -3.32 -17.68
N PHE A 3 -3.06 -3.74 -17.86
CA PHE A 3 -2.46 -4.77 -17.07
C PHE A 3 -1.83 -4.11 -15.85
N HIS A 4 -2.24 -4.54 -14.68
CA HIS A 4 -1.66 -4.04 -13.44
C HIS A 4 -0.66 -5.06 -12.92
N ASP A 5 0.62 -4.69 -12.95
CA ASP A 5 1.66 -5.49 -12.33
C ASP A 5 1.66 -5.22 -10.82
N ALA A 6 0.61 -5.69 -10.18
CA ALA A 6 0.43 -5.54 -8.74
C ALA A 6 0.22 -6.90 -8.09
N LEU A 7 0.48 -6.96 -6.80
CA LEU A 7 0.15 -8.11 -5.97
C LEU A 7 -0.93 -7.72 -4.98
N ASP A 8 -1.96 -8.55 -4.90
CA ASP A 8 -2.95 -8.45 -3.83
C ASP A 8 -2.63 -9.54 -2.81
N ILE A 9 -2.36 -9.13 -1.58
CA ILE A 9 -1.91 -10.03 -0.51
C ILE A 9 -3.02 -10.11 0.54
N TYR A 10 -3.47 -11.33 0.82
CA TYR A 10 -4.60 -11.61 1.71
C TYR A 10 -4.09 -12.38 2.92
N VAL A 11 -3.87 -11.68 4.04
CA VAL A 11 -3.49 -12.33 5.30
C VAL A 11 -4.57 -12.15 6.34
N GLY A 12 -5.02 -10.91 6.55
CA GLY A 12 -6.10 -10.62 7.48
C GLY A 12 -6.03 -9.20 7.99
N TYR A 13 -7.18 -8.72 8.45
CA TYR A 13 -7.30 -7.36 8.98
C TYR A 13 -6.35 -7.16 10.16
N GLY A 14 -5.57 -6.08 10.12
CA GLY A 14 -4.61 -5.76 11.16
C GLY A 14 -3.25 -6.44 11.03
N SER A 15 -3.06 -7.32 10.04
CA SER A 15 -1.76 -7.97 9.81
C SER A 15 -0.69 -6.94 9.53
N SER A 16 0.53 -7.18 10.02
CA SER A 16 1.65 -6.27 9.83
C SER A 16 2.05 -6.16 8.35
N ILE A 17 2.34 -4.94 7.93
CA ILE A 17 2.90 -4.64 6.61
C ILE A 17 4.32 -4.15 6.81
N TYR A 18 5.25 -4.68 6.02
CA TYR A 18 6.68 -4.43 6.15
C TYR A 18 7.22 -3.75 4.91
N ALA A 19 8.22 -2.87 5.10
CA ALA A 19 8.92 -2.25 3.98
C ALA A 19 9.63 -3.33 3.15
N ALA A 20 9.43 -3.31 1.84
CA ALA A 20 9.98 -4.32 0.93
C ALA A 20 11.50 -4.23 0.82
N ASN A 21 12.08 -3.06 1.06
CA ASN A 21 13.53 -2.84 1.03
C ASN A 21 13.86 -1.54 1.74
N ASN A 22 15.15 -1.26 1.92
CA ASN A 22 15.62 0.01 2.46
C ASN A 22 15.15 1.16 1.57
N GLY A 23 14.80 2.28 2.18
CA GLY A 23 14.37 3.44 1.41
C GLY A 23 13.96 4.59 2.30
N VAL A 24 13.32 5.57 1.66
CA VAL A 24 12.79 6.77 2.32
C VAL A 24 11.31 6.89 1.98
N VAL A 25 10.49 7.15 2.97
CA VAL A 25 9.05 7.36 2.76
C VAL A 25 8.87 8.62 1.92
N TYR A 26 8.32 8.45 0.72
CA TYR A 26 8.13 9.53 -0.25
C TYR A 26 6.82 10.28 0.00
N LYS A 27 5.74 9.53 0.21
CA LYS A 27 4.41 10.11 0.38
C LYS A 27 3.53 9.19 1.20
N THR A 28 2.63 9.79 1.99
CA THR A 28 1.60 9.06 2.73
C THR A 28 0.26 9.73 2.53
N GLY A 29 -0.81 8.96 2.66
CA GLY A 29 -2.16 9.49 2.69
C GLY A 29 -2.95 8.79 3.78
N SER A 30 -3.57 9.58 4.66
CA SER A 30 -4.33 9.08 5.81
C SER A 30 -5.76 9.61 5.80
N GLY A 31 -6.49 9.35 6.87
CA GLY A 31 -7.83 9.91 7.06
C GLY A 31 -8.94 9.10 6.40
N CYS A 32 -8.65 7.90 5.93
CA CYS A 32 -9.65 7.05 5.30
C CYS A 32 -10.28 6.09 6.32
N THR A 33 -11.61 5.98 6.24
CA THR A 33 -12.36 4.98 7.00
C THR A 33 -12.92 3.94 6.03
N PRO A 34 -13.10 2.69 6.50
CA PRO A 34 -13.69 1.64 5.66
C PRO A 34 -15.08 2.04 5.14
N GLY A 35 -15.36 1.71 3.89
CA GLY A 35 -16.64 2.01 3.24
C GLY A 35 -16.64 3.25 2.36
N TYR A 36 -15.65 4.13 2.50
CA TYR A 36 -15.50 5.29 1.63
C TYR A 36 -14.54 4.95 0.49
N ILE A 37 -15.08 4.47 -0.62
CA ILE A 37 -14.29 3.92 -1.72
C ILE A 37 -13.44 4.96 -2.45
N GLY A 38 -13.86 6.23 -2.50
CA GLY A 38 -13.12 7.29 -3.20
C GLY A 38 -11.96 7.90 -2.40
N CYS A 39 -11.78 7.51 -1.15
CA CYS A 39 -10.81 8.16 -0.28
C CYS A 39 -9.37 8.05 -0.82
N ASN A 40 -8.67 9.19 -0.85
CA ASN A 40 -7.31 9.30 -1.37
C ASN A 40 -7.17 8.71 -2.78
N GLY A 41 -8.06 9.09 -3.69
CA GLY A 41 -8.05 8.59 -5.06
C GLY A 41 -8.24 7.08 -5.15
N ARG A 42 -9.07 6.52 -4.28
CA ARG A 42 -9.40 5.09 -4.18
C ARG A 42 -8.32 4.23 -3.54
N GLN A 43 -7.18 4.81 -3.20
CA GLN A 43 -6.07 4.08 -2.58
C GLN A 43 -6.28 3.76 -1.10
N GLY A 44 -7.20 4.47 -0.45
CA GLY A 44 -7.35 4.38 1.00
C GLY A 44 -6.16 4.99 1.71
N ASN A 45 -5.86 4.53 2.90
CA ASN A 45 -4.63 4.90 3.58
C ASN A 45 -3.46 4.22 2.88
N TYR A 46 -2.43 4.99 2.50
CA TYR A 46 -1.34 4.46 1.68
C TYR A 46 0.01 5.02 2.09
N VAL A 47 1.06 4.27 1.73
CA VAL A 47 2.47 4.67 1.88
C VAL A 47 3.17 4.40 0.57
N ILE A 48 4.02 5.33 0.13
CA ILE A 48 4.91 5.17 -1.02
C ILE A 48 6.34 5.31 -0.51
N ILE A 49 7.19 4.32 -0.80
CA ILE A 49 8.60 4.31 -0.42
C ILE A 49 9.46 4.46 -1.65
N ASN A 50 10.44 5.37 -1.56
CA ASN A 50 11.46 5.55 -2.58
C ASN A 50 12.67 4.70 -2.24
N HIS A 51 12.99 3.74 -3.11
CA HIS A 51 14.16 2.86 -2.95
C HIS A 51 15.28 3.34 -3.88
N ASN A 52 15.81 4.53 -3.61
CA ASN A 52 16.77 5.22 -4.46
C ASN A 52 17.87 4.33 -5.05
N ALA A 53 18.47 3.49 -4.23
CA ALA A 53 19.54 2.62 -4.66
C ALA A 53 19.08 1.55 -5.66
N GLY A 54 17.81 1.17 -5.59
CA GLY A 54 17.21 0.19 -6.50
C GLY A 54 16.57 0.79 -7.74
N GLY A 55 16.39 2.11 -7.78
CA GLY A 55 15.77 2.79 -8.93
C GLY A 55 14.27 2.56 -9.05
N TYR A 56 13.57 2.23 -7.96
CA TYR A 56 12.13 1.96 -7.98
C TYR A 56 11.46 2.48 -6.72
N TYR A 57 10.12 2.54 -6.79
CA TYR A 57 9.24 2.87 -5.65
C TYR A 57 8.34 1.70 -5.36
N THR A 58 7.97 1.53 -4.09
CA THR A 58 6.93 0.56 -3.71
C THR A 58 5.75 1.29 -3.09
N VAL A 59 4.55 0.80 -3.37
CA VAL A 59 3.28 1.43 -2.97
C VAL A 59 2.45 0.42 -2.21
N TYR A 60 1.93 0.85 -1.07
CA TYR A 60 1.17 0.03 -0.12
C TYR A 60 -0.18 0.71 0.08
N MET A 61 -1.25 0.09 -0.36
CA MET A 61 -2.60 0.69 -0.33
C MET A 61 -3.56 -0.06 0.58
N HIS A 62 -4.69 0.57 0.84
CA HIS A 62 -5.81 0.03 1.62
C HIS A 62 -5.44 -0.32 3.05
N MET A 63 -4.49 0.42 3.62
CA MET A 63 -4.00 0.16 4.97
C MET A 63 -5.04 0.57 6.01
N LYS A 64 -5.08 -0.17 7.10
CA LYS A 64 -5.83 0.23 8.29
C LYS A 64 -5.22 1.51 8.88
N GLU A 65 -3.92 1.50 9.03
CA GLU A 65 -3.12 2.61 9.58
C GLU A 65 -1.66 2.39 9.22
N PHE A 66 -0.84 3.44 9.36
CA PHE A 66 0.60 3.31 9.15
C PHE A 66 1.35 4.07 10.25
N TYR A 67 2.64 3.70 10.43
CA TYR A 67 3.47 4.14 11.55
C TYR A 67 4.70 4.91 11.12
N VAL A 68 4.73 5.39 9.89
CA VAL A 68 5.86 6.12 9.31
C VAL A 68 5.40 7.47 8.80
N SER A 69 6.35 8.39 8.63
CA SER A 69 6.09 9.75 8.15
C SER A 69 6.90 10.02 6.89
N GLU A 70 6.42 10.96 6.08
CA GLU A 70 7.14 11.40 4.87
C GLU A 70 8.54 11.88 5.25
N GLY A 71 9.55 11.44 4.50
CA GLY A 71 10.95 11.75 4.75
C GLY A 71 11.66 10.78 5.70
N GLN A 72 10.92 9.89 6.34
CA GLN A 72 11.51 8.91 7.26
C GLN A 72 12.28 7.84 6.50
N THR A 73 13.49 7.53 6.96
CA THR A 73 14.26 6.39 6.46
C THR A 73 13.70 5.10 7.07
N VAL A 74 13.49 4.10 6.23
CA VAL A 74 13.03 2.78 6.64
C VAL A 74 14.00 1.72 6.20
N ALA A 75 14.06 0.63 6.95
CA ALA A 75 14.87 -0.53 6.62
C ALA A 75 13.99 -1.64 6.05
N ARG A 76 14.58 -2.48 5.21
CA ARG A 76 13.95 -3.70 4.73
C ARG A 76 13.40 -4.51 5.90
N GLY A 77 12.13 -4.90 5.82
CA GLY A 77 11.47 -5.66 6.88
C GLY A 77 10.98 -4.84 8.06
N GLN A 78 11.19 -3.53 8.05
CA GLN A 78 10.63 -2.66 9.09
C GLN A 78 9.12 -2.62 8.97
N ARG A 79 8.41 -2.76 10.10
CA ARG A 79 6.95 -2.65 10.13
C ARG A 79 6.55 -1.22 9.83
N ILE A 80 5.75 -1.02 8.78
CA ILE A 80 5.32 0.32 8.37
C ILE A 80 3.83 0.56 8.58
N GLY A 81 3.05 -0.48 8.79
CA GLY A 81 1.62 -0.31 9.01
C GLY A 81 0.90 -1.63 9.21
N ALA A 82 -0.42 -1.57 9.08
CA ALA A 82 -1.31 -2.71 9.26
C ALA A 82 -2.27 -2.82 8.07
N MET A 83 -2.52 -4.06 7.64
CA MET A 83 -3.43 -4.39 6.56
C MET A 83 -4.85 -4.00 6.91
N GLY A 84 -5.58 -3.41 5.97
CA GLY A 84 -6.94 -2.98 6.17
C GLY A 84 -7.79 -3.08 4.93
N ASN A 85 -8.85 -2.27 4.89
CA ASN A 85 -9.85 -2.28 3.83
C ASN A 85 -10.36 -0.86 3.54
N THR A 86 -9.48 0.13 3.65
CA THR A 86 -9.79 1.52 3.30
C THR A 86 -9.69 1.74 1.80
N GLY A 87 -10.43 2.73 1.28
CA GLY A 87 -10.45 3.02 -0.14
C GLY A 87 -11.33 2.06 -0.94
N GLU A 88 -10.97 1.84 -2.19
CA GLU A 88 -11.76 0.99 -3.09
C GLU A 88 -11.38 -0.48 -2.93
N VAL A 89 -12.16 -1.20 -2.14
CA VAL A 89 -12.02 -2.65 -1.94
C VAL A 89 -13.38 -3.32 -2.10
N TYR A 90 -13.40 -4.60 -2.46
CA TYR A 90 -14.61 -5.37 -2.68
C TYR A 90 -14.51 -6.74 -2.03
N PRO A 91 -15.56 -7.22 -1.32
CA PRO A 91 -16.81 -6.49 -1.07
C PRO A 91 -16.57 -5.24 -0.22
N VAL A 92 -17.36 -4.20 -0.48
CA VAL A 92 -17.27 -2.96 0.29
C VAL A 92 -17.61 -3.27 1.76
N PRO A 93 -16.80 -2.81 2.73
CA PRO A 93 -17.12 -3.02 4.14
C PRO A 93 -18.49 -2.49 4.53
N SER A 94 -19.16 -3.21 5.39
CA SER A 94 -20.49 -2.85 5.88
C SER A 94 -20.65 -3.28 7.33
N ALA A 95 -21.76 -2.88 7.95
CA ALA A 95 -22.07 -3.26 9.34
C ALA A 95 -22.13 -4.78 9.51
N SER A 96 -22.62 -5.50 8.50
CA SER A 96 -22.71 -6.96 8.53
C SER A 96 -21.42 -7.66 8.09
N ASN A 97 -20.50 -6.92 7.47
CA ASN A 97 -19.21 -7.44 7.00
C ASN A 97 -18.13 -6.37 7.16
N PRO A 98 -17.75 -6.04 8.42
CA PRO A 98 -16.88 -4.90 8.68
C PRO A 98 -15.47 -5.05 8.13
N TYR A 99 -15.01 -6.28 7.88
CA TYR A 99 -13.68 -6.57 7.35
C TYR A 99 -13.71 -6.96 5.88
N GLY A 100 -14.82 -6.70 5.20
CA GLY A 100 -14.96 -6.99 3.78
C GLY A 100 -13.87 -6.31 2.96
N GLY A 101 -13.33 -7.02 1.97
CA GLY A 101 -12.33 -6.50 1.04
C GLY A 101 -10.93 -6.35 1.61
N THR A 102 -10.65 -6.80 2.82
CA THR A 102 -9.32 -6.67 3.45
C THR A 102 -8.24 -7.33 2.60
N HIS A 103 -7.25 -6.55 2.21
CA HIS A 103 -6.05 -7.02 1.51
C HIS A 103 -5.01 -5.91 1.45
N LEU A 104 -3.77 -6.26 1.10
CA LEU A 104 -2.75 -5.29 0.74
C LEU A 104 -2.64 -5.27 -0.78
N HIS A 105 -2.86 -4.11 -1.40
CA HIS A 105 -2.54 -3.88 -2.79
C HIS A 105 -1.11 -3.32 -2.85
N PHE A 106 -0.18 -4.09 -3.39
CA PHE A 106 1.24 -3.78 -3.43
C PHE A 106 1.70 -3.59 -4.87
N GLU A 107 2.33 -2.45 -5.15
CA GLU A 107 2.89 -2.15 -6.47
C GLU A 107 4.35 -1.79 -6.35
N ALA A 108 5.11 -2.12 -7.39
CA ALA A 108 6.44 -1.57 -7.62
C ALA A 108 6.38 -0.73 -8.90
N ARG A 109 6.99 0.46 -8.87
CA ARG A 109 6.95 1.42 -9.98
C ARG A 109 8.34 1.89 -10.34
N ILE A 110 8.62 2.02 -11.63
CA ILE A 110 9.86 2.62 -12.15
C ILE A 110 9.52 3.91 -12.89
N GLY A 111 10.48 4.83 -12.99
CA GLY A 111 10.25 6.12 -13.62
C GLY A 111 9.59 7.14 -12.71
N GLY A 112 9.69 6.96 -11.38
CA GLY A 112 9.12 7.85 -10.38
C GLY A 112 7.98 7.22 -9.61
N ALA A 113 7.49 7.94 -8.59
CA ALA A 113 6.43 7.47 -7.69
C ALA A 113 5.11 7.19 -8.43
N TYR A 114 4.89 7.84 -9.55
CA TYR A 114 3.69 7.68 -10.37
C TYR A 114 4.05 7.11 -11.75
N GLY A 115 5.18 6.44 -11.83
CA GLY A 115 5.66 5.83 -13.06
C GLY A 115 4.97 4.51 -13.38
N THR A 116 5.60 3.74 -14.24
CA THR A 116 5.07 2.46 -14.72
C THR A 116 5.15 1.39 -13.64
N SER A 117 4.03 0.72 -13.38
CA SER A 117 4.01 -0.45 -12.50
C SER A 117 4.71 -1.62 -13.19
N ILE A 118 5.55 -2.32 -12.45
CA ILE A 118 6.26 -3.51 -12.91
C ILE A 118 5.91 -4.68 -12.02
N ASN A 119 6.20 -5.91 -12.49
CA ASN A 119 5.95 -7.11 -11.70
C ASN A 119 6.82 -7.09 -10.44
N PRO A 120 6.24 -6.97 -9.23
CA PRO A 120 7.02 -6.88 -8.00
C PRO A 120 7.89 -8.11 -7.76
N LEU A 121 7.45 -9.27 -8.22
CA LEU A 121 8.19 -10.52 -8.04
C LEU A 121 9.53 -10.54 -8.76
N GLY A 122 9.71 -9.71 -9.77
CA GLY A 122 10.97 -9.60 -10.50
C GLY A 122 12.04 -8.78 -9.78
N LEU A 123 11.70 -8.12 -8.66
CA LEU A 123 12.62 -7.25 -7.92
C LEU A 123 13.26 -7.93 -6.70
N PHE A 124 12.63 -8.97 -6.19
CA PHE A 124 12.98 -9.54 -4.89
C PHE A 124 13.29 -11.02 -4.97
#